data_f2ede0ed14bd89f06839d87c21cc33f6
#
_entry.id   f2ede0ed14bd89f06839d87c21cc33f6
#
_cell.length_a   1.000
_cell.length_b   1.000
_cell.length_c   1.000
_cell.angle_alpha   90.00
_cell.angle_beta   90.00
_cell.angle_gamma   90.00
#
_symmetry.space_group_name_H-M   'P 1'
#
loop_
_entity.id
_entity.type
_entity.pdbx_description
1 polymer ?
#
loop_
_entity_poly.entity_id
_entity_poly.type
_entity_poly.pdbx_seq_one_letter_code
_entity_poly.pdbx_strand_id
1 'polypeptide(L)'
;MNILVTGAKGFVGRNLCAQLNNIKNGKARCYGDLKIDEVFEYDIDSTSEQLDAWCQKADFVFNLAGVNRPKENVEFMKGNFGFASTLLDTLKKHHNTCPVMLSSSAQASLTGRFGNSEYGRSKKAGEDLFLQYGKDTGAKVLVYRFPNLYGKWCRPNYNSAVATFCNNIANDLPIQVNDPRVELELLYIDDLVDEMIHALKGEEHRCEFEGLDVHPLVDGRYCYCPVTHKVTLGEIVDLLHQFAEMPKTLMIPEIPADSFAKRLYSTYLSNLPKEKAIFDLKMNVDQRGSFTELVHTLNCGQVSINISKPGVTKGEHWHNTKWEQFIVVSGHGLIQLRKEGTDEVLNYEVSGDKIQSVIMLPGYTHNIINLSDTEDLVTVMYCNEIFNPDKPDTYFDKVKK
;
A
#
# COMPACT_ATOMS: atom_id res chain seq x y z
N MET A 1 -22.19 16.77 5.52
CA MET A 1 -23.10 15.65 5.21
C MET A 1 -22.96 14.53 6.23
N ASN A 2 -24.06 13.84 6.51
CA ASN A 2 -24.13 12.68 7.40
C ASN A 2 -24.07 11.39 6.56
N ILE A 3 -23.15 10.51 6.84
CA ILE A 3 -22.94 9.32 6.04
C ILE A 3 -23.24 8.07 6.88
N LEU A 4 -24.16 7.23 6.41
CA LEU A 4 -24.45 5.94 7.02
C LEU A 4 -23.64 4.84 6.31
N VAL A 5 -22.84 4.12 7.07
CA VAL A 5 -22.08 2.94 6.60
C VAL A 5 -22.59 1.72 7.33
N THR A 6 -23.19 0.78 6.61
CA THR A 6 -23.57 -0.51 7.18
C THR A 6 -22.49 -1.56 6.92
N GLY A 7 -22.29 -2.50 7.84
CA GLY A 7 -21.13 -3.39 7.80
C GLY A 7 -19.81 -2.65 8.10
N ALA A 8 -19.88 -1.62 8.95
CA ALA A 8 -18.79 -0.68 9.27
C ALA A 8 -17.56 -1.37 9.86
N LYS A 9 -17.72 -2.48 10.60
CA LYS A 9 -16.62 -3.27 11.19
C LYS A 9 -16.04 -4.33 10.25
N GLY A 10 -16.67 -4.52 9.08
CA GLY A 10 -16.15 -5.39 8.01
C GLY A 10 -14.89 -4.82 7.34
N PHE A 11 -14.25 -5.62 6.47
CA PHE A 11 -13.01 -5.22 5.79
C PHE A 11 -13.16 -3.89 5.03
N VAL A 12 -14.17 -3.78 4.15
CA VAL A 12 -14.40 -2.56 3.37
C VAL A 12 -14.89 -1.42 4.26
N GLY A 13 -15.88 -1.71 5.13
CA GLY A 13 -16.46 -0.72 6.04
C GLY A 13 -15.43 -0.04 6.93
N ARG A 14 -14.54 -0.83 7.55
CA ARG A 14 -13.48 -0.31 8.41
C ARG A 14 -12.53 0.64 7.67
N ASN A 15 -12.13 0.30 6.44
CA ASN A 15 -11.27 1.16 5.62
C ASN A 15 -12.00 2.44 5.21
N LEU A 16 -13.24 2.34 4.77
CA LEU A 16 -14.06 3.49 4.41
C LEU A 16 -14.30 4.41 5.62
N CYS A 17 -14.76 3.89 6.75
CA CYS A 17 -15.00 4.67 7.96
C CYS A 17 -13.72 5.39 8.44
N ALA A 18 -12.56 4.71 8.40
CA ALA A 18 -11.29 5.33 8.74
C ALA A 18 -10.98 6.55 7.84
N GLN A 19 -11.22 6.44 6.54
CA GLN A 19 -10.96 7.52 5.60
C GLN A 19 -12.00 8.64 5.71
N LEU A 20 -13.28 8.31 5.87
CA LEU A 20 -14.32 9.31 6.13
C LEU A 20 -14.02 10.12 7.40
N ASN A 21 -13.56 9.47 8.46
CA ASN A 21 -13.14 10.13 9.69
C ASN A 21 -11.86 10.98 9.50
N ASN A 22 -10.93 10.58 8.62
CA ASN A 22 -9.78 11.40 8.25
C ASN A 22 -10.23 12.68 7.53
N ILE A 23 -11.23 12.60 6.65
CA ILE A 23 -11.80 13.78 5.97
C ILE A 23 -12.53 14.67 6.99
N LYS A 24 -13.44 14.11 7.81
CA LYS A 24 -14.17 14.80 8.87
C LYS A 24 -13.24 15.61 9.79
N ASN A 25 -12.10 15.03 10.15
CA ASN A 25 -11.12 15.63 11.06
C ASN A 25 -10.07 16.51 10.36
N GLY A 26 -10.19 16.78 9.06
CA GLY A 26 -9.27 17.61 8.30
C GLY A 26 -7.86 17.01 8.09
N LYS A 27 -7.70 15.69 8.30
CA LYS A 27 -6.42 14.99 8.12
C LYS A 27 -6.16 14.61 6.66
N ALA A 28 -7.21 14.31 5.90
CA ALA A 28 -7.12 13.98 4.48
C ALA A 28 -7.32 15.24 3.62
N ARG A 29 -6.22 15.80 3.10
CA ARG A 29 -6.22 17.08 2.34
C ARG A 29 -6.52 16.89 0.85
N CYS A 30 -6.48 15.67 0.33
CA CYS A 30 -6.61 15.39 -1.10
C CYS A 30 -8.06 15.43 -1.63
N TYR A 31 -9.06 15.47 -0.75
CA TYR A 31 -10.47 15.40 -1.16
C TYR A 31 -11.17 16.78 -1.24
N GLY A 32 -10.40 17.86 -1.21
CA GLY A 32 -10.90 19.23 -1.43
C GLY A 32 -11.90 19.69 -0.37
N ASP A 33 -13.04 20.22 -0.84
CA ASP A 33 -14.05 20.85 0.04
C ASP A 33 -15.11 19.87 0.57
N LEU A 34 -14.90 18.56 0.47
CA LEU A 34 -15.82 17.56 1.01
C LEU A 34 -15.94 17.72 2.54
N LYS A 35 -17.12 18.11 3.03
CA LYS A 35 -17.40 18.28 4.46
C LYS A 35 -18.27 17.13 4.95
N ILE A 36 -17.75 16.40 5.94
CA ILE A 36 -18.44 15.31 6.62
C ILE A 36 -18.75 15.78 8.04
N ASP A 37 -20.02 15.79 8.41
CA ASP A 37 -20.47 16.18 9.74
C ASP A 37 -20.47 14.96 10.68
N GLU A 38 -21.12 13.85 10.25
CA GLU A 38 -21.19 12.61 11.01
C GLU A 38 -20.95 11.38 10.12
N VAL A 39 -20.33 10.35 10.72
CA VAL A 39 -20.22 8.99 10.15
C VAL A 39 -20.96 8.04 11.09
N PHE A 40 -22.09 7.51 10.64
CA PHE A 40 -22.88 6.54 11.37
C PHE A 40 -22.41 5.13 11.03
N GLU A 41 -21.76 4.47 11.97
CA GLU A 41 -21.13 3.14 11.78
C GLU A 41 -22.08 2.03 12.27
N TYR A 42 -22.94 1.52 11.39
CA TYR A 42 -23.88 0.45 11.70
C TYR A 42 -23.26 -0.93 11.45
N ASP A 43 -23.37 -1.82 12.44
CA ASP A 43 -22.90 -3.21 12.32
C ASP A 43 -23.78 -4.16 13.15
N ILE A 44 -23.42 -5.45 13.25
CA ILE A 44 -24.18 -6.52 13.88
C ILE A 44 -24.54 -6.27 15.37
N ASP A 45 -23.76 -5.44 16.05
CA ASP A 45 -23.97 -5.03 17.43
C ASP A 45 -24.77 -3.71 17.58
N SER A 46 -25.17 -3.11 16.46
CA SER A 46 -26.04 -1.92 16.46
C SER A 46 -27.51 -2.31 16.62
N THR A 47 -28.32 -1.38 17.14
CA THR A 47 -29.75 -1.62 17.40
C THR A 47 -30.63 -1.16 16.24
N SER A 48 -31.90 -1.63 16.21
CA SER A 48 -32.90 -1.18 15.24
C SER A 48 -33.24 0.30 15.40
N GLU A 49 -33.21 0.81 16.62
CA GLU A 49 -33.45 2.24 16.94
C GLU A 49 -32.33 3.11 16.37
N GLN A 50 -31.07 2.64 16.42
CA GLN A 50 -29.94 3.34 15.79
C GLN A 50 -30.10 3.37 14.26
N LEU A 51 -30.49 2.25 13.62
CA LEU A 51 -30.73 2.22 12.20
C LEU A 51 -31.84 3.22 11.80
N ASP A 52 -32.95 3.21 12.56
CA ASP A 52 -34.08 4.10 12.33
C ASP A 52 -33.68 5.58 12.41
N ALA A 53 -32.98 5.95 13.50
CA ALA A 53 -32.53 7.34 13.71
C ALA A 53 -31.49 7.78 12.68
N TRP A 54 -30.59 6.90 12.23
CA TRP A 54 -29.56 7.23 11.27
C TRP A 54 -30.09 7.28 9.83
N CYS A 55 -31.03 6.38 9.46
CA CYS A 55 -31.72 6.47 8.18
C CYS A 55 -32.52 7.77 8.02
N GLN A 56 -33.06 8.34 9.12
CA GLN A 56 -33.73 9.62 9.09
C GLN A 56 -32.79 10.80 8.75
N LYS A 57 -31.51 10.69 9.14
CA LYS A 57 -30.53 11.80 9.07
C LYS A 57 -29.50 11.66 7.95
N ALA A 58 -29.40 10.49 7.34
CA ALA A 58 -28.37 10.20 6.35
C ALA A 58 -28.55 11.03 5.08
N ASP A 59 -27.47 11.65 4.62
CA ASP A 59 -27.35 12.30 3.32
C ASP A 59 -26.80 11.36 2.25
N PHE A 60 -26.16 10.24 2.67
CA PHE A 60 -25.66 9.18 1.81
C PHE A 60 -25.58 7.86 2.59
N VAL A 61 -25.86 6.73 1.93
CA VAL A 61 -25.80 5.41 2.55
C VAL A 61 -24.84 4.49 1.76
N PHE A 62 -23.82 3.95 2.43
CA PHE A 62 -23.02 2.84 1.95
C PHE A 62 -23.51 1.54 2.56
N ASN A 63 -24.21 0.70 1.77
CA ASN A 63 -24.61 -0.63 2.22
C ASN A 63 -23.52 -1.66 1.91
N LEU A 64 -22.62 -1.86 2.90
CA LEU A 64 -21.51 -2.82 2.85
C LEU A 64 -21.81 -4.08 3.68
N ALA A 65 -22.90 -4.08 4.47
CA ALA A 65 -23.31 -5.23 5.23
C ALA A 65 -23.64 -6.42 4.30
N GLY A 66 -23.14 -7.58 4.66
CA GLY A 66 -23.37 -8.79 3.90
C GLY A 66 -22.67 -10.01 4.48
N VAL A 67 -23.19 -11.19 4.14
CA VAL A 67 -22.66 -12.48 4.56
C VAL A 67 -21.93 -13.13 3.40
N ASN A 68 -20.65 -13.50 3.61
CA ASN A 68 -19.79 -14.08 2.57
C ASN A 68 -19.48 -15.57 2.80
N ARG A 69 -19.46 -16.03 4.06
CA ARG A 69 -19.20 -17.44 4.44
C ARG A 69 -20.11 -17.83 5.59
N PRO A 70 -21.39 -18.07 5.34
CA PRO A 70 -22.32 -18.57 6.34
C PRO A 70 -22.04 -20.04 6.65
N LYS A 71 -22.63 -20.52 7.74
CA LYS A 71 -22.67 -21.95 8.05
C LYS A 71 -23.64 -22.70 7.14
N GLU A 72 -24.77 -22.05 6.82
CA GLU A 72 -25.82 -22.60 5.96
C GLU A 72 -26.15 -21.64 4.82
N ASN A 73 -26.47 -22.18 3.63
CA ASN A 73 -26.76 -21.39 2.43
C ASN A 73 -27.93 -20.41 2.59
N VAL A 74 -28.91 -20.75 3.44
CA VAL A 74 -30.07 -19.87 3.70
C VAL A 74 -29.67 -18.53 4.31
N GLU A 75 -28.56 -18.49 5.02
CA GLU A 75 -28.02 -17.26 5.64
C GLU A 75 -27.55 -16.24 4.59
N PHE A 76 -27.17 -16.67 3.37
CA PHE A 76 -26.86 -15.75 2.29
C PHE A 76 -28.05 -14.85 1.95
N MET A 77 -29.24 -15.43 1.77
CA MET A 77 -30.45 -14.66 1.46
C MET A 77 -30.86 -13.78 2.63
N LYS A 78 -30.83 -14.29 3.85
CA LYS A 78 -31.19 -13.52 5.06
C LYS A 78 -30.24 -12.34 5.29
N GLY A 79 -28.92 -12.54 5.16
CA GLY A 79 -27.90 -11.53 5.44
C GLY A 79 -27.72 -10.51 4.30
N ASN A 80 -27.81 -10.95 3.03
CA ASN A 80 -27.58 -10.07 1.89
C ASN A 80 -28.85 -9.39 1.39
N PHE A 81 -29.95 -10.13 1.25
CA PHE A 81 -31.23 -9.58 0.80
C PHE A 81 -32.10 -9.07 1.95
N GLY A 82 -32.25 -9.85 3.05
CA GLY A 82 -33.14 -9.49 4.14
C GLY A 82 -32.74 -8.19 4.84
N PHE A 83 -31.46 -8.01 5.17
CA PHE A 83 -30.99 -6.76 5.76
C PHE A 83 -31.11 -5.58 4.77
N ALA A 84 -30.81 -5.79 3.49
CA ALA A 84 -30.97 -4.78 2.44
C ALA A 84 -32.41 -4.29 2.36
N SER A 85 -33.41 -5.21 2.43
CA SER A 85 -34.85 -4.86 2.49
C SER A 85 -35.14 -3.99 3.71
N THR A 86 -34.72 -4.41 4.91
CA THR A 86 -34.93 -3.65 6.15
C THR A 86 -34.38 -2.23 6.06
N LEU A 87 -33.15 -2.06 5.52
CA LEU A 87 -32.54 -0.75 5.33
C LEU A 87 -33.38 0.14 4.41
N LEU A 88 -33.75 -0.36 3.23
CA LEU A 88 -34.51 0.41 2.24
C LEU A 88 -35.93 0.73 2.73
N ASP A 89 -36.60 -0.20 3.45
CA ASP A 89 -37.90 0.04 4.06
C ASP A 89 -37.82 1.10 5.16
N THR A 90 -36.70 1.15 5.92
CA THR A 90 -36.48 2.19 6.93
C THR A 90 -36.27 3.57 6.29
N LEU A 91 -35.52 3.65 5.18
CA LEU A 91 -35.40 4.89 4.41
C LEU A 91 -36.75 5.36 3.85
N LYS A 92 -37.56 4.44 3.28
CA LYS A 92 -38.93 4.74 2.81
C LYS A 92 -39.81 5.27 3.93
N LYS A 93 -39.78 4.66 5.12
CA LYS A 93 -40.52 5.09 6.32
C LYS A 93 -40.26 6.57 6.66
N HIS A 94 -39.03 7.01 6.51
CA HIS A 94 -38.61 8.41 6.77
C HIS A 94 -38.69 9.31 5.54
N HIS A 95 -39.23 8.83 4.41
CA HIS A 95 -39.23 9.56 3.12
C HIS A 95 -37.83 10.09 2.74
N ASN A 96 -36.77 9.37 3.15
CA ASN A 96 -35.40 9.73 2.83
C ASN A 96 -34.99 9.10 1.51
N THR A 97 -34.77 9.96 0.50
CA THR A 97 -34.36 9.57 -0.86
C THR A 97 -32.88 9.89 -1.12
N CYS A 98 -32.04 9.93 -0.08
CA CYS A 98 -30.61 10.14 -0.26
C CYS A 98 -30.00 9.05 -1.16
N PRO A 99 -28.85 9.31 -1.82
CA PRO A 99 -28.14 8.31 -2.60
C PRO A 99 -27.80 7.08 -1.76
N VAL A 100 -27.98 5.90 -2.35
CA VAL A 100 -27.69 4.61 -1.72
C VAL A 100 -26.73 3.80 -2.59
N MET A 101 -25.64 3.34 -2.00
CA MET A 101 -24.67 2.47 -2.64
C MET A 101 -24.80 1.03 -2.13
N LEU A 102 -24.80 0.07 -3.05
CA LEU A 102 -24.77 -1.36 -2.76
C LEU A 102 -23.41 -1.96 -3.11
N SER A 103 -22.77 -2.59 -2.15
CA SER A 103 -21.65 -3.50 -2.37
C SER A 103 -22.15 -4.83 -2.91
N SER A 104 -22.10 -5.02 -4.22
CA SER A 104 -22.35 -6.27 -4.89
C SER A 104 -21.05 -7.02 -5.21
N SER A 105 -21.09 -8.01 -6.07
CA SER A 105 -19.95 -8.87 -6.41
C SER A 105 -20.00 -9.23 -7.89
N ALA A 106 -18.83 -9.44 -8.51
CA ALA A 106 -18.72 -10.03 -9.84
C ALA A 106 -19.47 -11.38 -9.94
N GLN A 107 -19.63 -12.11 -8.83
CA GLN A 107 -20.40 -13.35 -8.78
C GLN A 107 -21.90 -13.15 -9.05
N ALA A 108 -22.44 -11.94 -8.86
CA ALA A 108 -23.83 -11.61 -9.20
C ALA A 108 -24.12 -11.64 -10.71
N SER A 109 -23.08 -11.71 -11.56
CA SER A 109 -23.26 -11.94 -13.00
C SER A 109 -23.87 -13.29 -13.31
N LEU A 110 -23.70 -14.29 -12.44
CA LEU A 110 -24.14 -15.68 -12.61
C LEU A 110 -23.66 -16.31 -13.93
N THR A 111 -22.48 -15.89 -14.41
CA THR A 111 -21.88 -16.36 -15.67
C THR A 111 -20.63 -17.20 -15.39
N GLY A 112 -20.27 -18.07 -16.35
CA GLY A 112 -19.10 -18.91 -16.28
C GLY A 112 -19.04 -19.73 -14.97
N ARG A 113 -17.91 -19.64 -14.26
CA ARG A 113 -17.69 -20.36 -12.99
C ARG A 113 -18.66 -19.96 -11.85
N PHE A 114 -19.38 -18.86 -12.02
CA PHE A 114 -20.31 -18.35 -11.02
C PHE A 114 -21.78 -18.74 -11.28
N GLY A 115 -22.08 -19.48 -12.34
CA GLY A 115 -23.44 -19.84 -12.74
C GLY A 115 -24.27 -20.52 -11.64
N ASN A 116 -23.63 -21.28 -10.75
CA ASN A 116 -24.27 -21.99 -9.63
C ASN A 116 -23.96 -21.37 -8.26
N SER A 117 -23.49 -20.13 -8.20
CA SER A 117 -23.13 -19.47 -6.95
C SER A 117 -24.38 -19.04 -6.15
N GLU A 118 -24.64 -19.68 -5.00
CA GLU A 118 -25.68 -19.23 -4.05
C GLU A 118 -25.40 -17.82 -3.54
N TYR A 119 -24.13 -17.52 -3.25
CA TYR A 119 -23.70 -16.17 -2.92
C TYR A 119 -24.01 -15.20 -4.05
N GLY A 120 -23.67 -15.57 -5.30
CA GLY A 120 -23.98 -14.75 -6.48
C GLY A 120 -25.47 -14.47 -6.62
N ARG A 121 -26.34 -15.51 -6.42
CA ARG A 121 -27.79 -15.34 -6.44
C ARG A 121 -28.29 -14.38 -5.37
N SER A 122 -27.76 -14.47 -4.14
CA SER A 122 -28.14 -13.55 -3.06
C SER A 122 -27.75 -12.11 -3.33
N LYS A 123 -26.55 -11.89 -3.92
CA LYS A 123 -26.09 -10.55 -4.34
C LYS A 123 -26.95 -10.01 -5.49
N LYS A 124 -27.29 -10.85 -6.47
CA LYS A 124 -28.17 -10.46 -7.58
C LYS A 124 -29.55 -10.04 -7.10
N ALA A 125 -30.14 -10.77 -6.16
CA ALA A 125 -31.42 -10.39 -5.54
C ALA A 125 -31.33 -9.02 -4.84
N GLY A 126 -30.21 -8.73 -4.17
CA GLY A 126 -29.93 -7.41 -3.59
C GLY A 126 -29.83 -6.30 -4.66
N GLU A 127 -29.15 -6.57 -5.78
CA GLU A 127 -29.10 -5.62 -6.92
C GLU A 127 -30.50 -5.27 -7.42
N ASP A 128 -31.34 -6.28 -7.66
CA ASP A 128 -32.68 -6.09 -8.18
C ASP A 128 -33.55 -5.29 -7.20
N LEU A 129 -33.40 -5.54 -5.89
CA LEU A 129 -34.08 -4.80 -4.83
C LEU A 129 -33.69 -3.32 -4.81
N PHE A 130 -32.38 -3.01 -4.89
CA PHE A 130 -31.89 -1.63 -4.89
C PHE A 130 -32.29 -0.87 -6.16
N LEU A 131 -32.21 -1.52 -7.32
CA LEU A 131 -32.65 -0.93 -8.60
C LEU A 131 -34.15 -0.66 -8.61
N GLN A 132 -34.96 -1.55 -8.01
CA GLN A 132 -36.40 -1.33 -7.87
C GLN A 132 -36.69 -0.18 -6.89
N TYR A 133 -35.96 -0.11 -5.75
CA TYR A 133 -36.06 1.02 -4.81
C TYR A 133 -35.82 2.35 -5.49
N GLY A 134 -34.80 2.46 -6.33
CA GLY A 134 -34.51 3.69 -7.09
C GLY A 134 -35.64 4.09 -8.03
N LYS A 135 -36.29 3.10 -8.72
CA LYS A 135 -37.46 3.35 -9.56
C LYS A 135 -38.68 3.83 -8.77
N ASP A 136 -38.92 3.22 -7.59
CA ASP A 136 -40.10 3.53 -6.77
C ASP A 136 -40.00 4.88 -6.06
N THR A 137 -38.79 5.33 -5.69
CA THR A 137 -38.57 6.49 -4.84
C THR A 137 -37.89 7.67 -5.53
N GLY A 138 -37.28 7.46 -6.70
CA GLY A 138 -36.43 8.45 -7.35
C GLY A 138 -35.04 8.61 -6.73
N ALA A 139 -34.69 7.81 -5.72
CA ALA A 139 -33.38 7.84 -5.09
C ALA A 139 -32.28 7.41 -6.08
N LYS A 140 -31.11 8.08 -6.03
CA LYS A 140 -29.92 7.68 -6.78
C LYS A 140 -29.36 6.38 -6.21
N VAL A 141 -29.28 5.34 -7.07
CA VAL A 141 -28.78 4.02 -6.71
C VAL A 141 -27.46 3.75 -7.40
N LEU A 142 -26.46 3.29 -6.64
CA LEU A 142 -25.12 2.98 -7.09
C LEU A 142 -24.81 1.51 -6.78
N VAL A 143 -24.81 0.64 -7.78
CA VAL A 143 -24.56 -0.80 -7.62
C VAL A 143 -23.16 -1.11 -8.12
N TYR A 144 -22.24 -1.45 -7.20
CA TYR A 144 -20.86 -1.82 -7.52
C TYR A 144 -20.67 -3.33 -7.47
N ARG A 145 -20.26 -3.95 -8.57
CA ARG A 145 -19.84 -5.36 -8.64
C ARG A 145 -18.34 -5.46 -8.42
N PHE A 146 -17.94 -5.70 -7.18
CA PHE A 146 -16.51 -5.79 -6.84
C PHE A 146 -15.90 -7.10 -7.34
N PRO A 147 -14.67 -7.06 -7.91
CA PRO A 147 -13.82 -8.23 -8.11
C PRO A 147 -13.22 -8.68 -6.76
N ASN A 148 -12.11 -9.44 -6.77
CA ASN A 148 -11.45 -9.85 -5.55
C ASN A 148 -10.78 -8.66 -4.86
N LEU A 149 -11.16 -8.41 -3.62
CA LEU A 149 -10.61 -7.31 -2.81
C LEU A 149 -9.43 -7.76 -1.98
N TYR A 150 -8.44 -6.86 -1.81
CA TYR A 150 -7.29 -7.06 -0.94
C TYR A 150 -6.79 -5.74 -0.37
N GLY A 151 -5.96 -5.80 0.68
CA GLY A 151 -5.37 -4.62 1.31
C GLY A 151 -5.27 -4.78 2.83
N LYS A 152 -4.83 -3.72 3.51
CA LYS A 152 -4.71 -3.67 4.97
C LYS A 152 -6.04 -4.02 5.66
N TRP A 153 -5.95 -4.78 6.77
CA TRP A 153 -7.08 -5.24 7.59
C TRP A 153 -7.98 -6.29 6.92
N CYS A 154 -7.62 -6.78 5.74
CA CYS A 154 -8.29 -7.94 5.15
C CYS A 154 -7.97 -9.19 5.98
N ARG A 155 -9.02 -9.92 6.40
CA ARG A 155 -8.87 -11.10 7.25
C ARG A 155 -8.24 -12.26 6.46
N PRO A 156 -7.08 -12.79 6.89
CA PRO A 156 -6.47 -13.97 6.28
C PRO A 156 -7.33 -15.21 6.54
N ASN A 157 -7.16 -16.25 5.73
CA ASN A 157 -7.86 -17.53 5.83
C ASN A 157 -9.40 -17.38 5.82
N TYR A 158 -9.90 -16.34 5.16
CA TYR A 158 -11.33 -16.06 5.05
C TYR A 158 -11.79 -16.01 3.58
N ASN A 159 -11.67 -14.88 2.88
CA ASN A 159 -12.18 -14.72 1.51
C ASN A 159 -11.14 -14.20 0.51
N SER A 160 -9.92 -13.93 0.90
CA SER A 160 -8.88 -13.37 0.04
C SER A 160 -7.66 -14.28 0.03
N ALA A 161 -7.32 -14.82 -1.13
CA ALA A 161 -6.07 -15.55 -1.34
C ALA A 161 -4.87 -14.63 -1.06
N VAL A 162 -4.92 -13.37 -1.53
CA VAL A 162 -3.86 -12.38 -1.32
C VAL A 162 -3.62 -12.14 0.17
N ALA A 163 -4.68 -11.88 0.95
CA ALA A 163 -4.53 -11.68 2.39
C ALA A 163 -3.96 -12.92 3.10
N THR A 164 -4.38 -14.12 2.67
CA THR A 164 -3.87 -15.38 3.20
C THR A 164 -2.39 -15.57 2.87
N PHE A 165 -1.97 -15.32 1.62
CA PHE A 165 -0.57 -15.44 1.22
C PHE A 165 0.30 -14.40 1.92
N CYS A 166 -0.12 -13.14 1.99
CA CYS A 166 0.57 -12.09 2.72
C CYS A 166 0.80 -12.47 4.20
N ASN A 167 -0.27 -12.92 4.87
CA ASN A 167 -0.19 -13.34 6.27
C ASN A 167 0.74 -14.55 6.44
N ASN A 168 0.59 -15.57 5.60
CA ASN A 168 1.34 -16.81 5.78
C ASN A 168 2.84 -16.59 5.52
N ILE A 169 3.20 -15.90 4.44
CA ILE A 169 4.60 -15.60 4.14
C ILE A 169 5.21 -14.68 5.20
N ALA A 170 4.47 -13.65 5.66
CA ALA A 170 4.94 -12.77 6.72
C ALA A 170 5.20 -13.51 8.06
N ASN A 171 4.48 -14.60 8.31
CA ASN A 171 4.57 -15.42 9.52
C ASN A 171 5.33 -16.74 9.33
N ASP A 172 6.06 -16.92 8.23
CA ASP A 172 6.80 -18.14 7.87
C ASP A 172 5.91 -19.41 7.84
N LEU A 173 4.63 -19.23 7.52
CA LEU A 173 3.68 -20.33 7.37
C LEU A 173 3.64 -20.81 5.91
N PRO A 174 3.34 -22.09 5.68
CA PRO A 174 3.25 -22.62 4.32
C PRO A 174 2.06 -22.00 3.57
N ILE A 175 2.23 -21.84 2.27
CA ILE A 175 1.17 -21.50 1.33
C ILE A 175 0.95 -22.67 0.36
N GLN A 176 -0.28 -22.78 -0.14
CA GLN A 176 -0.62 -23.77 -1.16
C GLN A 176 -1.18 -23.04 -2.39
N VAL A 177 -0.53 -23.26 -3.53
CA VAL A 177 -0.97 -22.79 -4.84
C VAL A 177 -1.19 -24.01 -5.73
N ASN A 178 -2.44 -24.30 -6.08
CA ASN A 178 -2.78 -25.49 -6.87
C ASN A 178 -2.37 -25.29 -8.35
N ASP A 179 -2.63 -24.13 -8.92
CA ASP A 179 -2.19 -23.75 -10.26
C ASP A 179 -1.71 -22.28 -10.24
N PRO A 180 -0.40 -22.04 -10.40
CA PRO A 180 0.16 -20.69 -10.39
C PRO A 180 -0.28 -19.83 -11.59
N ARG A 181 -0.82 -20.42 -12.66
CA ARG A 181 -1.28 -19.71 -13.86
C ARG A 181 -2.68 -19.12 -13.72
N VAL A 182 -3.41 -19.44 -12.64
CA VAL A 182 -4.74 -18.87 -12.41
C VAL A 182 -4.64 -17.38 -12.24
N GLU A 183 -5.26 -16.64 -13.17
CA GLU A 183 -5.35 -15.19 -13.12
C GLU A 183 -6.50 -14.73 -12.24
N LEU A 184 -6.25 -13.73 -11.42
CA LEU A 184 -7.23 -13.04 -10.59
C LEU A 184 -7.34 -11.57 -11.03
N GLU A 185 -8.56 -11.07 -11.10
CA GLU A 185 -8.81 -9.64 -11.12
C GLU A 185 -8.91 -9.14 -9.68
N LEU A 186 -8.04 -8.20 -9.33
CA LEU A 186 -7.81 -7.71 -7.97
C LEU A 186 -8.07 -6.20 -7.89
N LEU A 187 -8.82 -5.79 -6.88
CA LEU A 187 -9.07 -4.40 -6.55
C LEU A 187 -8.49 -4.10 -5.15
N TYR A 188 -7.57 -3.14 -5.11
CA TYR A 188 -6.95 -2.70 -3.86
C TYR A 188 -7.92 -1.84 -3.05
N ILE A 189 -7.91 -2.02 -1.74
CA ILE A 189 -8.91 -1.40 -0.85
C ILE A 189 -8.89 0.12 -0.89
N ASP A 190 -7.73 0.77 -1.00
CA ASP A 190 -7.68 2.22 -1.00
C ASP A 190 -8.14 2.80 -2.35
N ASP A 191 -7.89 2.11 -3.48
CA ASP A 191 -8.47 2.51 -4.79
C ASP A 191 -10.00 2.42 -4.76
N LEU A 192 -10.56 1.40 -4.07
CA LEU A 192 -12.00 1.29 -3.87
C LEU A 192 -12.54 2.41 -2.98
N VAL A 193 -11.85 2.73 -1.88
CA VAL A 193 -12.26 3.82 -0.98
C VAL A 193 -12.24 5.17 -1.70
N ASP A 194 -11.25 5.40 -2.55
CA ASP A 194 -11.20 6.62 -3.38
C ASP A 194 -12.39 6.72 -4.33
N GLU A 195 -12.76 5.61 -5.00
CA GLU A 195 -13.95 5.56 -5.85
C GLU A 195 -15.25 5.82 -5.05
N MET A 196 -15.34 5.26 -3.83
CA MET A 196 -16.48 5.53 -2.94
C MET A 196 -16.58 7.01 -2.55
N ILE A 197 -15.45 7.70 -2.37
CA ILE A 197 -15.43 9.12 -2.07
C ILE A 197 -15.79 9.94 -3.32
N HIS A 198 -15.37 9.53 -4.52
CA HIS A 198 -15.86 10.12 -5.77
C HIS A 198 -17.38 9.98 -5.89
N ALA A 199 -17.95 8.85 -5.50
CA ALA A 199 -19.39 8.65 -5.49
C ALA A 199 -20.12 9.62 -4.52
N LEU A 200 -19.52 9.99 -3.37
CA LEU A 200 -20.07 11.03 -2.48
C LEU A 200 -20.15 12.40 -3.16
N LYS A 201 -19.22 12.70 -4.06
CA LYS A 201 -19.21 13.94 -4.84
C LYS A 201 -20.12 13.90 -6.07
N GLY A 202 -20.71 12.74 -6.38
CA GLY A 202 -21.46 12.52 -7.61
C GLY A 202 -20.60 12.29 -8.85
N GLU A 203 -19.35 11.89 -8.66
CA GLU A 203 -18.31 11.66 -9.67
C GLU A 203 -18.05 10.15 -9.86
N GLU A 204 -19.02 9.30 -9.54
CA GLU A 204 -18.89 7.85 -9.67
C GLU A 204 -18.67 7.41 -11.12
N HIS A 205 -17.85 6.36 -11.32
CA HIS A 205 -17.67 5.72 -12.62
C HIS A 205 -18.79 4.71 -12.89
N ARG A 206 -19.53 4.91 -14.01
CA ARG A 206 -20.66 4.06 -14.39
C ARG A 206 -20.33 3.15 -15.57
N CYS A 207 -21.02 2.00 -15.61
CA CYS A 207 -20.84 0.99 -16.64
C CYS A 207 -22.09 0.13 -16.86
N GLU A 208 -22.06 -0.67 -17.92
CA GLU A 208 -22.83 -1.90 -18.06
C GLU A 208 -21.88 -3.11 -17.99
N PHE A 209 -22.42 -4.27 -17.62
CA PHE A 209 -21.69 -5.53 -17.60
C PHE A 209 -22.22 -6.48 -18.68
N GLU A 210 -21.30 -7.03 -19.50
CA GLU A 210 -21.55 -8.20 -20.31
C GLU A 210 -20.81 -9.40 -19.70
N GLY A 211 -21.55 -10.24 -18.97
CA GLY A 211 -20.94 -11.26 -18.13
C GLY A 211 -20.07 -10.67 -17.02
N LEU A 212 -18.75 -10.79 -17.12
CA LEU A 212 -17.76 -10.19 -16.22
C LEU A 212 -17.09 -8.94 -16.83
N ASP A 213 -17.26 -8.71 -18.11
CA ASP A 213 -16.61 -7.60 -18.80
C ASP A 213 -17.30 -6.29 -18.47
N VAL A 214 -16.47 -5.27 -18.17
CA VAL A 214 -16.91 -3.91 -17.82
C VAL A 214 -16.93 -3.05 -19.08
N HIS A 215 -18.09 -2.48 -19.39
CA HIS A 215 -18.26 -1.53 -20.48
C HIS A 215 -18.59 -0.14 -19.91
N PRO A 216 -17.61 0.78 -19.80
CA PRO A 216 -17.83 2.13 -19.29
C PRO A 216 -18.93 2.85 -20.08
N LEU A 217 -19.91 3.43 -19.37
CA LEU A 217 -21.04 4.13 -19.96
C LEU A 217 -21.55 5.18 -18.97
N VAL A 218 -21.64 6.43 -19.37
CA VAL A 218 -22.02 7.56 -18.49
C VAL A 218 -23.35 7.34 -17.77
N ASP A 219 -24.36 6.81 -18.47
CA ASP A 219 -25.69 6.51 -17.92
C ASP A 219 -25.83 5.02 -17.60
N GLY A 220 -24.73 4.32 -17.37
CA GLY A 220 -24.71 2.91 -17.05
C GLY A 220 -25.47 2.61 -15.75
N ARG A 221 -26.12 1.44 -15.73
CA ARG A 221 -26.91 0.98 -14.60
C ARG A 221 -26.07 0.60 -13.38
N TYR A 222 -24.84 0.17 -13.62
CA TYR A 222 -23.89 -0.24 -12.59
C TYR A 222 -22.77 0.79 -12.42
N CYS A 223 -21.99 0.61 -11.34
CA CYS A 223 -20.76 1.35 -11.11
C CYS A 223 -19.58 0.39 -11.02
N TYR A 224 -18.37 0.90 -11.28
CA TYR A 224 -17.13 0.13 -11.21
C TYR A 224 -15.99 1.01 -10.69
N CYS A 225 -14.94 0.38 -10.17
CA CYS A 225 -13.69 1.05 -9.86
C CYS A 225 -12.76 0.92 -11.08
N PRO A 226 -12.25 2.03 -11.64
CA PRO A 226 -11.44 1.99 -12.87
C PRO A 226 -10.04 1.39 -12.68
N VAL A 227 -9.56 1.30 -11.42
CA VAL A 227 -8.22 0.79 -11.09
C VAL A 227 -8.32 -0.66 -10.60
N THR A 228 -8.09 -1.62 -11.47
CA THR A 228 -7.96 -3.04 -11.13
C THR A 228 -6.66 -3.61 -11.70
N HIS A 229 -6.21 -4.74 -11.17
CA HIS A 229 -5.02 -5.45 -11.65
C HIS A 229 -5.35 -6.90 -11.95
N LYS A 230 -4.98 -7.36 -13.15
CA LYS A 230 -5.05 -8.78 -13.53
C LYS A 230 -3.66 -9.39 -13.34
N VAL A 231 -3.56 -10.35 -12.43
CA VAL A 231 -2.29 -10.98 -12.05
C VAL A 231 -2.51 -12.47 -11.75
N THR A 232 -1.50 -13.27 -12.00
CA THR A 232 -1.53 -14.70 -11.69
C THR A 232 -1.19 -14.97 -10.22
N LEU A 233 -1.63 -16.13 -9.71
CA LEU A 233 -1.25 -16.56 -8.37
C LEU A 233 0.26 -16.72 -8.22
N GLY A 234 0.95 -17.15 -9.29
CA GLY A 234 2.42 -17.28 -9.33
C GLY A 234 3.10 -15.92 -9.13
N GLU A 235 2.72 -14.90 -9.91
CA GLU A 235 3.27 -13.54 -9.78
C GLU A 235 3.09 -12.97 -8.38
N ILE A 236 1.92 -13.19 -7.75
CA ILE A 236 1.67 -12.75 -6.37
C ILE A 236 2.67 -13.40 -5.41
N VAL A 237 2.87 -14.71 -5.53
CA VAL A 237 3.75 -15.47 -4.64
C VAL A 237 5.21 -15.08 -4.82
N ASP A 238 5.65 -14.93 -6.07
CA ASP A 238 7.03 -14.53 -6.40
C ASP A 238 7.36 -13.16 -5.82
N LEU A 239 6.46 -12.18 -5.95
CA LEU A 239 6.61 -10.86 -5.34
C LEU A 239 6.67 -10.93 -3.81
N LEU A 240 5.79 -11.71 -3.17
CA LEU A 240 5.78 -11.85 -1.72
C LEU A 240 7.06 -12.48 -1.17
N HIS A 241 7.64 -13.46 -1.87
CA HIS A 241 8.94 -14.02 -1.49
C HIS A 241 10.07 -13.00 -1.65
N GLN A 242 10.07 -12.20 -2.72
CA GLN A 242 11.03 -11.09 -2.88
C GLN A 242 10.92 -10.08 -1.73
N PHE A 243 9.70 -9.73 -1.31
CA PHE A 243 9.47 -8.82 -0.18
C PHE A 243 10.00 -9.39 1.14
N ALA A 244 9.80 -10.69 1.38
CA ALA A 244 10.26 -11.36 2.59
C ALA A 244 11.79 -11.45 2.71
N GLU A 245 12.51 -11.43 1.59
CA GLU A 245 13.98 -11.46 1.57
C GLU A 245 14.64 -10.09 1.82
N MET A 246 13.88 -8.98 1.76
CA MET A 246 14.43 -7.62 1.93
C MET A 246 15.29 -7.45 3.20
N PRO A 247 14.90 -7.92 4.40
CA PRO A 247 15.73 -7.73 5.59
C PRO A 247 17.07 -8.47 5.55
N LYS A 248 17.18 -9.54 4.73
CA LYS A 248 18.42 -10.32 4.58
C LYS A 248 19.32 -9.74 3.49
N THR A 249 18.73 -9.30 2.40
CA THR A 249 19.44 -8.82 1.21
C THR A 249 19.67 -7.31 1.22
N LEU A 250 18.95 -6.59 2.07
CA LEU A 250 18.83 -5.13 2.10
C LEU A 250 18.30 -4.54 0.78
N MET A 251 17.85 -5.39 -0.17
CA MET A 251 17.36 -4.96 -1.47
C MET A 251 15.97 -4.37 -1.37
N ILE A 252 15.83 -3.08 -1.66
CA ILE A 252 14.51 -2.43 -1.75
C ILE A 252 13.73 -3.06 -2.91
N PRO A 253 12.49 -3.55 -2.68
CA PRO A 253 11.68 -4.13 -3.74
C PRO A 253 11.34 -3.11 -4.84
N GLU A 254 11.14 -3.60 -6.07
CA GLU A 254 10.63 -2.77 -7.16
C GLU A 254 9.13 -2.52 -6.97
N ILE A 255 8.81 -1.31 -6.53
CA ILE A 255 7.45 -0.88 -6.20
C ILE A 255 7.12 0.45 -6.89
N PRO A 256 7.06 0.51 -8.23
CA PRO A 256 6.74 1.74 -8.95
C PRO A 256 5.42 2.36 -8.45
N ALA A 257 5.30 3.67 -8.56
CA ALA A 257 4.05 4.36 -8.25
C ALA A 257 2.90 3.73 -9.07
N ASP A 258 1.74 3.57 -8.44
CA ASP A 258 0.52 3.00 -9.03
C ASP A 258 0.60 1.54 -9.49
N SER A 259 1.71 0.83 -9.21
CA SER A 259 1.87 -0.58 -9.54
C SER A 259 1.11 -1.51 -8.59
N PHE A 260 0.79 -2.72 -9.09
CA PHE A 260 0.30 -3.82 -8.24
C PHE A 260 1.32 -4.16 -7.14
N ALA A 261 2.61 -4.18 -7.46
CA ALA A 261 3.67 -4.53 -6.52
C ALA A 261 3.68 -3.58 -5.29
N LYS A 262 3.50 -2.26 -5.49
CA LYS A 262 3.42 -1.29 -4.39
C LYS A 262 2.22 -1.57 -3.47
N ARG A 263 1.05 -1.86 -4.04
CA ARG A 263 -0.16 -2.18 -3.30
C ARG A 263 -0.05 -3.51 -2.56
N LEU A 264 0.55 -4.51 -3.20
CA LEU A 264 0.81 -5.81 -2.60
C LEU A 264 1.82 -5.69 -1.46
N TYR A 265 2.89 -4.92 -1.63
CA TYR A 265 3.89 -4.69 -0.57
C TYR A 265 3.27 -4.03 0.66
N SER A 266 2.44 -3.00 0.47
CA SER A 266 1.68 -2.38 1.57
C SER A 266 0.77 -3.39 2.30
N THR A 267 0.12 -4.29 1.54
CA THR A 267 -0.70 -5.36 2.11
C THR A 267 0.15 -6.36 2.89
N TYR A 268 1.31 -6.79 2.34
CA TYR A 268 2.26 -7.67 3.02
C TYR A 268 2.74 -7.06 4.34
N LEU A 269 3.21 -5.81 4.33
CA LEU A 269 3.69 -5.11 5.53
C LEU A 269 2.60 -4.97 6.59
N SER A 270 1.34 -4.80 6.19
CA SER A 270 0.22 -4.73 7.15
C SER A 270 -0.06 -6.06 7.88
N ASN A 271 0.51 -7.16 7.42
CA ASN A 271 0.46 -8.49 8.02
C ASN A 271 1.76 -8.89 8.73
N LEU A 272 2.78 -8.02 8.69
CA LEU A 272 4.07 -8.31 9.28
C LEU A 272 3.96 -8.40 10.82
N PRO A 273 4.48 -9.48 11.45
CA PRO A 273 4.57 -9.57 12.90
C PRO A 273 5.40 -8.42 13.47
N LYS A 274 5.05 -7.95 14.68
CA LYS A 274 5.74 -6.82 15.33
C LYS A 274 7.25 -7.07 15.50
N GLU A 275 7.61 -8.31 15.75
CA GLU A 275 8.98 -8.76 15.96
C GLU A 275 9.82 -8.69 14.69
N LYS A 276 9.17 -8.77 13.51
CA LYS A 276 9.83 -8.65 12.20
C LYS A 276 9.88 -7.20 11.67
N ALA A 277 9.24 -6.25 12.37
CA ALA A 277 9.31 -4.84 12.00
C ALA A 277 10.66 -4.19 12.35
N ILE A 278 11.50 -4.88 13.13
CA ILE A 278 12.87 -4.49 13.47
C ILE A 278 13.82 -5.63 13.11
N PHE A 279 14.96 -5.30 12.54
CA PHE A 279 16.04 -6.24 12.28
C PHE A 279 17.39 -5.55 12.38
N ASP A 280 18.41 -6.31 12.77
CA ASP A 280 19.77 -5.79 12.96
C ASP A 280 20.48 -5.65 11.61
N LEU A 281 21.20 -4.55 11.44
CA LEU A 281 22.13 -4.36 10.33
C LEU A 281 23.53 -4.83 10.76
N LYS A 282 24.24 -5.47 9.84
CA LYS A 282 25.61 -5.92 10.09
C LYS A 282 26.55 -4.72 10.13
N MET A 283 27.04 -4.41 11.32
CA MET A 283 28.08 -3.42 11.53
C MET A 283 29.48 -4.04 11.36
N ASN A 284 30.28 -3.53 10.44
CA ASN A 284 31.70 -3.87 10.31
C ASN A 284 32.49 -2.87 11.14
N VAL A 285 32.95 -3.27 12.32
CA VAL A 285 33.59 -2.42 13.33
C VAL A 285 35.07 -2.73 13.42
N ASP A 286 35.94 -1.70 13.41
CA ASP A 286 37.35 -1.78 13.71
C ASP A 286 37.81 -0.57 14.54
N GLN A 287 39.13 -0.42 14.81
CA GLN A 287 39.69 0.70 15.58
C GLN A 287 39.47 2.08 14.94
N ARG A 288 39.15 2.13 13.67
CA ARG A 288 38.91 3.39 12.93
C ARG A 288 37.45 3.85 13.03
N GLY A 289 36.53 2.97 13.52
CA GLY A 289 35.11 3.22 13.63
C GLY A 289 34.26 2.08 13.05
N SER A 290 33.22 2.41 12.31
CA SER A 290 32.35 1.38 11.72
C SER A 290 31.92 1.72 10.28
N PHE A 291 31.51 0.69 9.56
CA PHE A 291 30.85 0.77 8.26
C PHE A 291 29.64 -0.17 8.24
N THR A 292 28.48 0.34 7.85
CA THR A 292 27.22 -0.40 7.87
C THR A 292 26.43 -0.13 6.59
N GLU A 293 26.12 -1.19 5.86
CA GLU A 293 25.20 -1.11 4.72
C GLU A 293 23.78 -0.96 5.23
N LEU A 294 23.01 -0.02 4.66
CA LEU A 294 21.66 0.28 5.07
C LEU A 294 20.62 -0.33 4.12
N VAL A 295 20.78 -0.06 2.83
CA VAL A 295 19.90 -0.54 1.77
C VAL A 295 20.64 -0.67 0.44
N HIS A 296 20.17 -1.62 -0.39
CA HIS A 296 20.57 -1.79 -1.78
C HIS A 296 19.42 -1.40 -2.71
N THR A 297 19.73 -0.83 -3.87
CA THR A 297 18.73 -0.45 -4.88
C THR A 297 18.81 -1.37 -6.09
N LEU A 298 17.72 -1.54 -6.83
CA LEU A 298 17.63 -2.46 -7.97
C LEU A 298 18.55 -2.07 -9.13
N ASN A 299 18.94 -0.80 -9.24
CA ASN A 299 19.95 -0.35 -10.19
C ASN A 299 21.38 -0.54 -9.66
N CYS A 300 21.56 -1.52 -8.77
CA CYS A 300 22.85 -1.89 -8.16
C CYS A 300 23.47 -0.85 -7.24
N GLY A 301 22.76 0.17 -6.82
CA GLY A 301 23.24 1.17 -5.86
C GLY A 301 23.24 0.64 -4.42
N GLN A 302 24.14 1.21 -3.60
CA GLN A 302 24.28 0.90 -2.18
C GLN A 302 24.27 2.20 -1.37
N VAL A 303 23.44 2.25 -0.33
CA VAL A 303 23.50 3.30 0.69
C VAL A 303 24.08 2.71 1.97
N SER A 304 25.04 3.40 2.54
CA SER A 304 25.73 2.97 3.76
C SER A 304 26.00 4.14 4.69
N ILE A 305 26.33 3.82 5.94
CA ILE A 305 26.79 4.79 6.93
C ILE A 305 28.19 4.43 7.37
N ASN A 306 29.05 5.44 7.42
CA ASN A 306 30.41 5.33 7.90
C ASN A 306 30.59 6.21 9.12
N ILE A 307 31.11 5.63 10.21
CA ILE A 307 31.48 6.36 11.42
C ILE A 307 33.01 6.30 11.51
N SER A 308 33.66 7.46 11.53
CA SER A 308 35.11 7.58 11.68
C SER A 308 35.44 8.16 13.04
N LYS A 309 36.31 7.49 13.79
CA LYS A 309 36.82 7.96 15.09
C LYS A 309 37.62 9.27 14.94
N PRO A 310 37.82 10.04 16.03
CA PRO A 310 38.62 11.24 16.04
C PRO A 310 39.99 11.06 15.37
N GLY A 311 40.36 12.00 14.49
CA GLY A 311 41.64 12.00 13.76
C GLY A 311 41.84 10.93 12.70
N VAL A 312 40.83 10.05 12.47
CA VAL A 312 40.94 8.93 11.52
C VAL A 312 40.76 9.39 10.08
N THR A 313 41.62 8.87 9.21
CA THR A 313 41.50 8.95 7.74
C THR A 313 41.04 7.63 7.19
N LYS A 314 40.02 7.67 6.33
CA LYS A 314 39.50 6.51 5.56
C LYS A 314 39.49 6.83 4.07
N GLY A 315 39.43 5.79 3.21
CA GLY A 315 39.58 5.91 1.76
C GLY A 315 41.00 5.62 1.33
N GLU A 316 41.73 6.58 0.72
CA GLU A 316 43.03 6.41 0.11
C GLU A 316 42.98 5.42 -1.06
N HIS A 317 42.03 5.64 -1.97
CA HIS A 317 41.85 4.83 -3.17
C HIS A 317 41.09 5.60 -4.26
N TRP A 318 41.08 5.05 -5.46
CA TRP A 318 40.38 5.58 -6.61
C TRP A 318 39.62 4.48 -7.35
N HIS A 319 38.71 4.87 -8.24
CA HIS A 319 37.82 3.99 -9.00
C HIS A 319 37.82 4.32 -10.49
N ASN A 320 37.50 3.34 -11.36
CA ASN A 320 37.33 3.57 -12.81
C ASN A 320 35.90 4.02 -13.14
N THR A 321 34.90 3.18 -12.83
CA THR A 321 33.51 3.41 -13.17
C THR A 321 32.61 3.53 -11.94
N LYS A 322 33.06 2.99 -10.83
CA LYS A 322 32.42 3.18 -9.53
C LYS A 322 32.58 4.66 -9.14
N TRP A 323 31.48 5.25 -8.69
CA TRP A 323 31.53 6.58 -8.09
C TRP A 323 30.78 6.57 -6.77
N GLU A 324 31.18 7.43 -5.89
CA GLU A 324 30.62 7.53 -4.55
C GLU A 324 30.20 8.96 -4.26
N GLN A 325 29.26 9.12 -3.34
CA GLN A 325 28.76 10.40 -2.88
C GLN A 325 28.80 10.38 -1.35
N PHE A 326 29.57 11.32 -0.77
CA PHE A 326 29.71 11.43 0.68
C PHE A 326 28.91 12.63 1.21
N ILE A 327 28.14 12.40 2.24
CA ILE A 327 27.28 13.39 2.90
C ILE A 327 27.55 13.30 4.41
N VAL A 328 28.31 14.28 4.92
CA VAL A 328 28.56 14.36 6.36
C VAL A 328 27.32 14.90 7.06
N VAL A 329 26.81 14.16 8.04
CA VAL A 329 25.57 14.47 8.78
C VAL A 329 25.81 14.80 10.26
N SER A 330 27.02 14.48 10.78
CA SER A 330 27.44 14.85 12.13
C SER A 330 28.96 14.89 12.20
N GLY A 331 29.52 15.78 13.03
CA GLY A 331 30.96 16.00 13.18
C GLY A 331 31.50 16.95 12.13
N HIS A 332 32.86 17.06 12.10
CA HIS A 332 33.60 17.97 11.25
C HIS A 332 34.71 17.22 10.51
N GLY A 333 34.73 17.29 9.20
CA GLY A 333 35.64 16.50 8.36
C GLY A 333 36.19 17.22 7.18
N LEU A 334 37.24 16.62 6.57
CA LEU A 334 37.87 17.06 5.35
C LEU A 334 37.83 15.93 4.33
N ILE A 335 37.24 16.19 3.17
CA ILE A 335 37.28 15.29 2.02
C ILE A 335 38.32 15.83 1.05
N GLN A 336 39.24 14.97 0.62
CA GLN A 336 40.32 15.36 -0.31
C GLN A 336 40.23 14.48 -1.56
N LEU A 337 40.44 15.10 -2.73
CA LEU A 337 40.50 14.42 -4.02
C LEU A 337 41.78 14.84 -4.76
N ARG A 338 42.51 13.88 -5.32
CA ARG A 338 43.66 14.13 -6.20
C ARG A 338 43.48 13.36 -7.50
N LYS A 339 43.50 14.05 -8.64
CA LYS A 339 43.41 13.39 -9.94
C LYS A 339 44.65 12.50 -10.15
N GLU A 340 44.43 11.27 -10.64
CA GLU A 340 45.52 10.37 -10.96
C GLU A 340 46.49 10.99 -11.96
N GLY A 341 47.81 10.82 -11.68
CA GLY A 341 48.90 11.42 -12.47
C GLY A 341 49.17 12.91 -12.21
N THR A 342 48.55 13.52 -11.18
CA THR A 342 48.79 14.90 -10.77
C THR A 342 49.08 14.99 -9.26
N ASP A 343 49.63 16.14 -8.82
CA ASP A 343 49.90 16.42 -7.40
C ASP A 343 48.92 17.42 -6.79
N GLU A 344 47.99 17.98 -7.60
CA GLU A 344 46.99 18.92 -7.11
C GLU A 344 45.93 18.21 -6.25
N VAL A 345 45.74 18.70 -5.04
CA VAL A 345 44.75 18.17 -4.09
C VAL A 345 43.60 19.16 -3.91
N LEU A 346 42.40 18.74 -4.28
CA LEU A 346 41.15 19.46 -3.98
C LEU A 346 40.78 19.17 -2.54
N ASN A 347 40.37 20.18 -1.77
CA ASN A 347 40.02 20.07 -0.37
C ASN A 347 38.56 20.57 -0.16
N TYR A 348 37.72 19.74 0.42
CA TYR A 348 36.33 20.07 0.78
C TYR A 348 36.16 19.88 2.28
N GLU A 349 36.13 20.98 3.02
CA GLU A 349 35.80 20.98 4.44
C GLU A 349 34.28 20.87 4.58
N VAL A 350 33.80 19.92 5.40
CA VAL A 350 32.41 19.52 5.52
C VAL A 350 32.00 19.32 6.99
N SER A 351 30.76 19.62 7.33
CA SER A 351 30.26 19.42 8.70
C SER A 351 28.78 19.05 8.73
N GLY A 352 28.35 18.50 9.86
CA GLY A 352 26.93 18.24 10.13
C GLY A 352 26.07 19.51 10.27
N ASP A 353 26.67 20.67 10.54
CA ASP A 353 25.96 21.95 10.65
C ASP A 353 25.49 22.49 9.30
N LYS A 354 26.20 22.12 8.22
CA LYS A 354 25.86 22.45 6.84
C LYS A 354 25.98 21.20 5.98
N ILE A 355 24.86 20.51 5.80
CA ILE A 355 24.81 19.29 5.00
C ILE A 355 25.15 19.59 3.54
N GLN A 356 26.23 19.01 3.08
CA GLN A 356 26.72 19.11 1.71
C GLN A 356 27.04 17.72 1.16
N SER A 357 26.88 17.57 -0.14
CA SER A 357 27.24 16.35 -0.85
C SER A 357 28.52 16.57 -1.65
N VAL A 358 29.48 15.68 -1.47
CA VAL A 358 30.73 15.66 -2.27
C VAL A 358 30.74 14.38 -3.09
N ILE A 359 30.94 14.51 -4.41
CA ILE A 359 31.01 13.38 -5.34
C ILE A 359 32.50 12.98 -5.48
N MET A 360 32.78 11.70 -5.24
CA MET A 360 34.07 11.07 -5.51
C MET A 360 34.14 10.78 -6.99
N LEU A 361 35.00 11.53 -7.68
CA LEU A 361 35.08 11.46 -9.14
C LEU A 361 35.89 10.22 -9.58
N PRO A 362 35.41 9.45 -10.57
CA PRO A 362 36.23 8.40 -11.19
C PRO A 362 37.59 8.90 -11.67
N GLY A 363 38.65 8.13 -11.42
CA GLY A 363 40.01 8.53 -11.72
C GLY A 363 40.63 9.58 -10.77
N TYR A 364 39.97 9.81 -9.61
CA TYR A 364 40.50 10.62 -8.52
C TYR A 364 40.71 9.78 -7.27
N THR A 365 41.92 9.74 -6.76
CA THR A 365 42.17 9.20 -5.41
C THR A 365 41.52 10.12 -4.39
N HIS A 366 40.80 9.54 -3.46
CA HIS A 366 40.06 10.30 -2.46
C HIS A 366 40.21 9.71 -1.05
N ASN A 367 39.99 10.56 -0.07
CA ASN A 367 39.88 10.18 1.34
C ASN A 367 38.87 11.08 2.08
N ILE A 368 38.54 10.68 3.29
CA ILE A 368 37.82 11.48 4.26
C ILE A 368 38.52 11.43 5.60
N ILE A 369 38.76 12.59 6.19
CA ILE A 369 39.48 12.77 7.45
C ILE A 369 38.53 13.33 8.49
N ASN A 370 38.45 12.72 9.66
CA ASN A 370 37.81 13.32 10.82
C ASN A 370 38.74 14.37 11.43
N LEU A 371 38.37 15.64 11.39
CA LEU A 371 39.13 16.75 11.92
C LEU A 371 38.94 17.00 13.41
N SER A 372 37.99 16.35 14.06
CA SER A 372 37.75 16.45 15.50
C SER A 372 38.74 15.58 16.29
N ASP A 373 39.15 16.05 17.45
CA ASP A 373 39.95 15.29 18.41
C ASP A 373 39.06 14.48 19.39
N THR A 374 37.78 14.76 19.44
CA THR A 374 36.86 14.22 20.48
C THR A 374 35.58 13.59 19.93
N GLU A 375 35.14 14.00 18.77
CA GLU A 375 33.84 13.59 18.24
C GLU A 375 33.98 12.67 17.02
N ASP A 376 33.05 11.74 16.90
CA ASP A 376 32.94 10.87 15.72
C ASP A 376 32.45 11.68 14.51
N LEU A 377 32.96 11.36 13.33
CA LEU A 377 32.48 11.88 12.06
C LEU A 377 31.50 10.86 11.46
N VAL A 378 30.25 11.27 11.23
CA VAL A 378 29.21 10.42 10.65
C VAL A 378 28.93 10.84 9.22
N THR A 379 29.13 9.91 8.30
CA THR A 379 28.98 10.13 6.85
C THR A 379 27.98 9.12 6.28
N VAL A 380 26.93 9.61 5.62
CA VAL A 380 26.07 8.81 4.74
C VAL A 380 26.75 8.74 3.38
N MET A 381 26.82 7.55 2.82
CA MET A 381 27.49 7.27 1.56
C MET A 381 26.51 6.60 0.59
N TYR A 382 26.51 7.08 -0.65
CA TYR A 382 25.89 6.36 -1.77
C TYR A 382 26.99 5.88 -2.71
N CYS A 383 26.82 4.68 -3.23
CA CYS A 383 27.65 4.12 -4.28
C CYS A 383 26.75 3.61 -5.41
N ASN A 384 27.15 3.79 -6.66
CA ASN A 384 26.37 3.34 -7.82
C ASN A 384 26.41 1.82 -8.05
N GLU A 385 27.17 1.09 -7.24
CA GLU A 385 27.22 -0.37 -7.30
C GLU A 385 27.39 -0.99 -5.91
N ILE A 386 26.87 -2.20 -5.73
CA ILE A 386 27.06 -3.00 -4.52
C ILE A 386 28.51 -3.53 -4.52
N PHE A 387 29.16 -3.50 -3.37
CA PHE A 387 30.53 -4.00 -3.24
C PHE A 387 30.63 -5.48 -3.62
N ASN A 388 31.51 -5.79 -4.58
CA ASN A 388 31.83 -7.15 -4.99
C ASN A 388 33.30 -7.45 -4.68
N PRO A 389 33.60 -8.33 -3.70
CA PRO A 389 34.97 -8.65 -3.33
C PRO A 389 35.78 -9.37 -4.42
N ASP A 390 35.10 -10.07 -5.34
CA ASP A 390 35.75 -10.78 -6.44
C ASP A 390 36.13 -9.84 -7.60
N LYS A 391 35.49 -8.68 -7.68
CA LYS A 391 35.72 -7.69 -8.74
C LYS A 391 35.58 -6.27 -8.17
N PRO A 392 36.41 -5.87 -7.19
CA PRO A 392 36.34 -4.55 -6.62
C PRO A 392 36.93 -3.53 -7.59
N ASP A 393 36.19 -2.55 -8.04
CA ASP A 393 36.71 -1.40 -8.77
C ASP A 393 37.27 -0.38 -7.78
N THR A 394 38.33 -0.79 -7.07
CA THR A 394 38.95 0.00 -5.98
C THR A 394 40.44 -0.20 -5.98
N TYR A 395 41.19 0.86 -6.17
CA TYR A 395 42.62 0.83 -6.31
C TYR A 395 43.28 1.75 -5.25
N PHE A 396 44.04 1.13 -4.36
CA PHE A 396 44.71 1.88 -3.29
C PHE A 396 45.75 2.83 -3.84
N ASP A 397 45.66 4.09 -3.47
CA ASP A 397 46.74 5.12 -3.63
C ASP A 397 46.53 6.23 -2.58
N LYS A 398 47.58 6.90 -2.15
CA LYS A 398 47.49 8.00 -1.19
C LYS A 398 47.13 9.30 -1.88
N VAL A 399 46.22 10.07 -1.29
CA VAL A 399 45.90 11.43 -1.77
C VAL A 399 47.11 12.34 -1.65
N LYS A 400 47.81 12.28 -0.53
CA LYS A 400 49.10 12.98 -0.34
C LYS A 400 50.24 11.97 -0.43
N LYS A 401 51.07 12.11 -1.45
CA LYS A 401 52.28 11.28 -1.65
C LYS A 401 53.39 11.71 -0.74
#